data_ba7b6ecee94c04dfae52f8aa89ff8cd9
#
_entry.id   ba7b6ecee94c04dfae52f8aa89ff8cd9
#
_cell.length_a   1.000
_cell.length_b   1.000
_cell.length_c   1.000
_cell.angle_alpha   90.00
_cell.angle_beta   90.00
_cell.angle_gamma   90.00
#
_symmetry.space_group_name_H-M   'P 1'
#
loop_
_entity.id
_entity.type
_entity.pdbx_description
1 polymer ?
#
loop_
_entity_poly.entity_id
_entity_poly.type
_entity_poly.pdbx_seq_one_letter_code
_entity_poly.pdbx_strand_id
1 'polypeptide(L)'
;PLAFVPFGNSDTARVGDWVLAVGNPLGQGFSVSAGIVSQRNRALQGAYDDYIQTDAAINRGNSGGPLFNMDGEVVGVNTAILSPNGGSIGIGFSMASNVVTRVVNQLRDFGETRRGWLGVRIQDVSDDVAEAIGLEKTAGALVTDVPDGPAKDAGMLSGDVILSFDGVDVEDTRGLVRTVGNADVGKTVRVIVFREGKTQTLKITLGRREDAESNEAPMDADTSEEGDVQEMEMLGLKLAPLTDDLREQLELGTDANGLVVTDVDE
;
A
#
# COMPACT_ATOMS: atom_id res chain seq x y z
N PRO A 1 -18.09 32.79 4.52
CA PRO A 1 -17.33 31.56 4.73
C PRO A 1 -18.29 30.36 4.67
N LEU A 2 -17.88 29.27 4.07
CA LEU A 2 -18.66 28.03 4.10
C LEU A 2 -18.53 27.40 5.50
N ALA A 3 -19.61 26.75 5.96
CA ALA A 3 -19.52 25.91 7.14
C ALA A 3 -18.63 24.70 6.85
N PHE A 4 -17.79 24.34 7.78
CA PHE A 4 -16.90 23.19 7.66
C PHE A 4 -16.84 22.43 8.97
N VAL A 5 -16.39 21.18 8.92
CA VAL A 5 -16.14 20.33 10.08
C VAL A 5 -14.65 19.99 10.14
N PRO A 6 -14.06 19.84 11.33
CA PRO A 6 -12.64 19.49 11.47
C PRO A 6 -12.40 18.02 11.13
N PHE A 7 -11.19 17.72 10.65
CA PHE A 7 -10.67 16.37 10.68
C PHE A 7 -10.21 16.02 12.11
N GLY A 8 -10.68 14.89 12.61
CA GLY A 8 -10.19 14.29 13.85
C GLY A 8 -8.93 13.43 13.60
N ASN A 9 -8.29 13.01 14.67
CA ASN A 9 -7.15 12.11 14.61
C ASN A 9 -7.63 10.65 14.50
N SER A 10 -7.53 10.06 13.31
CA SER A 10 -7.93 8.66 13.07
C SER A 10 -7.11 7.64 13.89
N ASP A 11 -5.89 7.99 14.36
CA ASP A 11 -5.06 7.07 15.14
C ASP A 11 -5.59 6.84 16.55
N THR A 12 -6.45 7.74 17.05
CA THR A 12 -7.10 7.60 18.36
C THR A 12 -8.40 6.79 18.32
N ALA A 13 -8.96 6.54 17.11
CA ALA A 13 -10.15 5.72 16.97
C ALA A 13 -9.88 4.28 17.40
N ARG A 14 -10.77 3.67 18.16
CA ARG A 14 -10.63 2.31 18.71
C ARG A 14 -11.72 1.41 18.13
N VAL A 15 -11.42 0.14 18.02
CA VAL A 15 -12.44 -0.87 17.73
C VAL A 15 -13.54 -0.81 18.79
N GLY A 16 -14.81 -0.73 18.34
CA GLY A 16 -15.98 -0.54 19.18
C GLY A 16 -16.42 0.92 19.36
N ASP A 17 -15.64 1.92 18.99
CA ASP A 17 -16.07 3.33 19.02
C ASP A 17 -17.20 3.54 18.00
N TRP A 18 -18.25 4.29 18.42
CA TRP A 18 -19.37 4.66 17.54
C TRP A 18 -18.94 5.63 16.46
N VAL A 19 -19.46 5.41 15.25
CA VAL A 19 -19.24 6.27 14.11
C VAL A 19 -20.53 6.51 13.33
N LEU A 20 -20.59 7.64 12.62
CA LEU A 20 -21.70 8.03 11.75
C LEU A 20 -21.17 8.22 10.33
N ALA A 21 -21.65 7.42 9.38
CA ALA A 21 -21.39 7.62 7.97
C ALA A 21 -22.47 8.50 7.35
N VAL A 22 -22.07 9.58 6.70
CA VAL A 22 -22.97 10.51 6.01
C VAL A 22 -22.73 10.44 4.51
N GLY A 23 -23.80 10.46 3.73
CA GLY A 23 -23.72 10.41 2.29
C GLY A 23 -25.06 10.71 1.61
N ASN A 24 -25.09 10.51 0.30
CA ASN A 24 -26.31 10.66 -0.51
C ASN A 24 -26.51 9.37 -1.34
N PRO A 25 -26.94 8.28 -0.69
CA PRO A 25 -27.08 6.99 -1.35
C PRO A 25 -28.10 7.08 -2.48
N LEU A 26 -27.68 6.63 -3.66
CA LEU A 26 -28.50 6.60 -4.88
C LEU A 26 -29.03 7.98 -5.33
N GLY A 27 -28.49 9.08 -4.80
CA GLY A 27 -28.94 10.44 -5.14
C GLY A 27 -30.33 10.79 -4.57
N GLN A 28 -30.84 10.04 -3.58
CA GLN A 28 -32.17 10.23 -3.02
C GLN A 28 -32.22 11.19 -1.82
N GLY A 29 -31.14 11.93 -1.58
CA GLY A 29 -31.02 12.86 -0.46
C GLY A 29 -29.99 12.40 0.57
N PHE A 30 -29.65 13.31 1.47
CA PHE A 30 -28.68 13.02 2.54
C PHE A 30 -29.24 11.98 3.50
N SER A 31 -28.40 11.00 3.82
CA SER A 31 -28.69 10.00 4.84
C SER A 31 -27.52 9.80 5.76
N VAL A 32 -27.84 9.38 6.98
CA VAL A 32 -26.89 9.05 8.03
C VAL A 32 -27.09 7.61 8.43
N SER A 33 -26.02 6.83 8.47
CA SER A 33 -26.00 5.49 9.04
C SER A 33 -25.03 5.42 10.21
N ALA A 34 -25.47 4.77 11.30
CA ALA A 34 -24.66 4.57 12.49
C ALA A 34 -24.06 3.16 12.50
N GLY A 35 -22.90 3.05 13.06
CA GLY A 35 -22.19 1.79 13.28
C GLY A 35 -21.01 2.00 14.21
N ILE A 36 -20.06 1.07 14.20
CA ILE A 36 -18.85 1.12 15.00
C ILE A 36 -17.60 0.99 14.12
N VAL A 37 -16.47 1.34 14.66
CA VAL A 37 -15.17 0.92 14.12
C VAL A 37 -15.04 -0.58 14.34
N SER A 38 -15.13 -1.37 13.29
CA SER A 38 -15.02 -2.84 13.35
C SER A 38 -13.57 -3.30 13.37
N GLN A 39 -12.69 -2.59 12.63
CA GLN A 39 -11.26 -2.86 12.58
C GLN A 39 -10.51 -1.63 12.08
N ARG A 40 -9.21 -1.55 12.37
CA ARG A 40 -8.31 -0.50 11.92
C ARG A 40 -7.19 -1.07 11.05
N ASN A 41 -6.45 -0.17 10.41
CA ASN A 41 -5.26 -0.49 9.62
C ASN A 41 -5.53 -1.54 8.52
N ARG A 42 -6.74 -1.51 7.95
CA ARG A 42 -7.10 -2.44 6.87
C ARG A 42 -6.44 -2.05 5.57
N ALA A 43 -5.93 -3.06 4.85
CA ALA A 43 -5.55 -2.93 3.45
C ALA A 43 -6.63 -3.53 2.56
N LEU A 44 -6.80 -2.95 1.39
CA LEU A 44 -7.59 -3.53 0.32
C LEU A 44 -6.67 -4.00 -0.81
N GLN A 45 -6.00 -3.09 -1.48
CA GLN A 45 -5.12 -3.39 -2.62
C GLN A 45 -3.81 -2.61 -2.61
N GLY A 46 -3.77 -1.46 -1.95
CA GLY A 46 -2.62 -0.57 -1.93
C GLY A 46 -1.62 -0.89 -0.81
N ALA A 47 -0.33 -0.74 -1.10
CA ALA A 47 0.74 -0.92 -0.11
C ALA A 47 0.68 0.08 1.05
N TYR A 48 0.04 1.23 0.83
CA TYR A 48 -0.09 2.32 1.80
C TYR A 48 -1.51 2.48 2.34
N ASP A 49 -2.37 1.50 2.07
CA ASP A 49 -3.74 1.53 2.54
C ASP A 49 -3.81 1.53 4.06
N ASP A 50 -4.62 2.44 4.57
CA ASP A 50 -4.96 2.54 5.99
C ASP A 50 -6.45 2.86 6.09
N TYR A 51 -7.28 1.82 6.04
CA TYR A 51 -8.71 1.95 6.13
C TYR A 51 -9.21 1.64 7.54
N ILE A 52 -10.19 2.43 7.97
CA ILE A 52 -11.08 2.10 9.06
C ILE A 52 -12.20 1.22 8.49
N GLN A 53 -12.34 0.01 8.99
CA GLN A 53 -13.49 -0.84 8.71
C GLN A 53 -14.64 -0.47 9.64
N THR A 54 -15.85 -0.35 9.10
CA THR A 54 -17.07 -0.07 9.87
C THR A 54 -18.23 -0.92 9.40
N ASP A 55 -19.16 -1.20 10.29
CA ASP A 55 -20.45 -1.83 10.00
C ASP A 55 -21.56 -0.79 9.74
N ALA A 56 -21.27 0.50 9.89
CA ALA A 56 -22.17 1.55 9.39
C ALA A 56 -22.48 1.29 7.92
N ALA A 57 -23.75 1.32 7.53
CA ALA A 57 -24.16 0.97 6.19
C ALA A 57 -23.61 1.96 5.16
N ILE A 58 -22.61 1.51 4.39
CA ILE A 58 -22.04 2.24 3.25
C ILE A 58 -22.62 1.63 1.98
N ASN A 59 -23.24 2.44 1.15
CA ASN A 59 -23.79 2.05 -0.15
C ASN A 59 -23.31 3.02 -1.24
N ARG A 60 -23.58 2.69 -2.49
CA ARG A 60 -23.28 3.55 -3.63
C ARG A 60 -23.92 4.94 -3.42
N GLY A 61 -23.09 6.00 -3.47
CA GLY A 61 -23.45 7.39 -3.20
C GLY A 61 -22.96 7.89 -1.84
N ASN A 62 -22.47 7.04 -0.95
CA ASN A 62 -21.80 7.44 0.28
C ASN A 62 -20.30 7.68 0.08
N SER A 63 -19.71 7.15 -1.00
CA SER A 63 -18.26 7.31 -1.29
C SER A 63 -17.91 8.78 -1.44
N GLY A 64 -16.81 9.21 -0.80
CA GLY A 64 -16.41 10.61 -0.67
C GLY A 64 -17.06 11.36 0.49
N GLY A 65 -18.10 10.79 1.11
CA GLY A 65 -18.74 11.34 2.31
C GLY A 65 -17.91 11.07 3.57
N PRO A 66 -18.16 11.84 4.64
CA PRO A 66 -17.43 11.71 5.89
C PRO A 66 -17.90 10.52 6.74
N LEU A 67 -16.94 9.94 7.48
CA LEU A 67 -17.17 9.11 8.65
C LEU A 67 -16.84 9.95 9.88
N PHE A 68 -17.83 10.22 10.72
CA PHE A 68 -17.69 11.02 11.94
C PHE A 68 -17.49 10.17 13.18
N ASN A 69 -16.70 10.66 14.12
CA ASN A 69 -16.73 10.20 15.51
C ASN A 69 -17.89 10.89 16.28
N MET A 70 -18.04 10.54 17.57
CA MET A 70 -19.08 11.11 18.42
C MET A 70 -18.79 12.55 18.88
N ASP A 71 -17.58 13.05 18.65
CA ASP A 71 -17.20 14.45 18.90
C ASP A 71 -17.51 15.37 17.72
N GLY A 72 -18.05 14.81 16.61
CA GLY A 72 -18.37 15.54 15.40
C GLY A 72 -17.18 15.83 14.50
N GLU A 73 -16.09 15.12 14.66
CA GLU A 73 -14.90 15.22 13.82
C GLU A 73 -14.89 14.14 12.74
N VAL A 74 -14.34 14.45 11.57
CA VAL A 74 -14.19 13.50 10.46
C VAL A 74 -12.98 12.61 10.73
N VAL A 75 -13.20 11.34 11.04
CA VAL A 75 -12.14 10.33 11.27
C VAL A 75 -11.84 9.49 10.03
N GLY A 76 -12.67 9.60 8.99
CA GLY A 76 -12.45 8.89 7.73
C GLY A 76 -13.27 9.45 6.58
N VAL A 77 -12.89 9.09 5.37
CA VAL A 77 -13.63 9.35 4.14
C VAL A 77 -14.12 8.03 3.56
N ASN A 78 -15.44 7.85 3.47
CA ASN A 78 -16.06 6.63 2.97
C ASN A 78 -15.56 6.33 1.54
N THR A 79 -15.06 5.13 1.30
CA THR A 79 -14.38 4.82 0.04
C THR A 79 -14.95 3.58 -0.64
N ALA A 80 -15.06 2.47 0.08
CA ALA A 80 -15.39 1.17 -0.51
C ALA A 80 -16.24 0.31 0.42
N ILE A 81 -16.80 -0.74 -0.15
CA ILE A 81 -17.44 -1.84 0.58
C ILE A 81 -16.90 -3.17 0.09
N LEU A 82 -16.89 -4.16 0.96
CA LEU A 82 -16.84 -5.57 0.54
C LEU A 82 -18.27 -6.06 0.38
N SER A 83 -18.62 -6.49 -0.83
CA SER A 83 -19.98 -6.90 -1.12
C SER A 83 -20.03 -7.85 -2.32
N PRO A 84 -20.72 -8.98 -2.21
CA PRO A 84 -20.92 -9.91 -3.34
C PRO A 84 -21.97 -9.42 -4.35
N ASN A 85 -22.83 -8.48 -3.96
CA ASN A 85 -23.98 -8.04 -4.76
C ASN A 85 -24.09 -6.52 -4.91
N GLY A 86 -23.09 -5.75 -4.43
CA GLY A 86 -23.04 -4.31 -4.53
C GLY A 86 -23.79 -3.55 -3.43
N GLY A 87 -24.52 -4.23 -2.54
CA GLY A 87 -25.16 -3.64 -1.37
C GLY A 87 -24.33 -3.81 -0.10
N SER A 88 -24.60 -3.00 0.93
CA SER A 88 -23.93 -3.12 2.23
C SER A 88 -24.29 -4.44 2.91
N ILE A 89 -23.26 -5.14 3.37
CA ILE A 89 -23.38 -6.34 4.22
C ILE A 89 -22.75 -6.11 5.62
N GLY A 90 -22.56 -4.85 6.01
CA GLY A 90 -21.90 -4.49 7.27
C GLY A 90 -20.36 -4.51 7.19
N ILE A 91 -19.79 -4.44 6.00
CA ILE A 91 -18.34 -4.35 5.80
C ILE A 91 -18.06 -3.17 4.87
N GLY A 92 -17.92 -2.01 5.49
CA GLY A 92 -17.55 -0.75 4.83
C GLY A 92 -16.13 -0.34 5.19
N PHE A 93 -15.52 0.47 4.33
CA PHE A 93 -14.15 0.97 4.48
C PHE A 93 -14.12 2.48 4.26
N SER A 94 -13.53 3.18 5.21
CA SER A 94 -13.27 4.61 5.12
C SER A 94 -11.77 4.86 5.21
N MET A 95 -11.21 5.64 4.27
CA MET A 95 -9.81 6.05 4.32
C MET A 95 -9.58 6.88 5.58
N ALA A 96 -8.61 6.50 6.38
CA ALA A 96 -8.30 7.17 7.65
C ALA A 96 -7.97 8.65 7.46
N SER A 97 -8.51 9.53 8.31
CA SER A 97 -8.39 10.99 8.18
C SER A 97 -6.94 11.48 8.15
N ASN A 98 -6.04 10.83 8.90
CA ASN A 98 -4.62 11.20 8.91
C ASN A 98 -3.97 10.97 7.54
N VAL A 99 -4.34 9.90 6.83
CA VAL A 99 -3.88 9.65 5.45
C VAL A 99 -4.45 10.68 4.50
N VAL A 100 -5.77 10.93 4.57
CA VAL A 100 -6.46 11.92 3.72
C VAL A 100 -5.82 13.30 3.89
N THR A 101 -5.66 13.77 5.13
CA THR A 101 -5.10 15.08 5.43
C THR A 101 -3.69 15.24 4.89
N ARG A 102 -2.85 14.19 5.04
CA ARG A 102 -1.49 14.20 4.52
C ARG A 102 -1.47 14.31 2.99
N VAL A 103 -2.23 13.45 2.31
CA VAL A 103 -2.29 13.46 0.84
C VAL A 103 -2.82 14.79 0.31
N VAL A 104 -3.90 15.32 0.89
CA VAL A 104 -4.47 16.62 0.49
C VAL A 104 -3.46 17.76 0.69
N ASN A 105 -2.74 17.78 1.82
CA ASN A 105 -1.72 18.79 2.06
C ASN A 105 -0.57 18.68 1.05
N GLN A 106 -0.09 17.48 0.74
CA GLN A 106 0.96 17.27 -0.27
C GLN A 106 0.50 17.73 -1.66
N LEU A 107 -0.72 17.37 -2.07
CA LEU A 107 -1.28 17.79 -3.35
C LEU A 107 -1.43 19.32 -3.42
N ARG A 108 -1.87 19.96 -2.33
CA ARG A 108 -1.99 21.41 -2.25
C ARG A 108 -0.64 22.14 -2.33
N ASP A 109 0.37 21.61 -1.60
CA ASP A 109 1.66 22.28 -1.40
C ASP A 109 2.64 21.97 -2.53
N PHE A 110 2.53 20.79 -3.17
CA PHE A 110 3.48 20.31 -4.17
C PHE A 110 2.85 19.90 -5.50
N GLY A 111 1.53 19.75 -5.58
CA GLY A 111 0.83 19.24 -6.76
C GLY A 111 0.95 17.72 -6.96
N GLU A 112 1.66 17.04 -6.08
CA GLU A 112 1.96 15.60 -6.14
C GLU A 112 2.09 14.99 -4.75
N THR A 113 1.99 13.66 -4.65
CA THR A 113 2.32 12.95 -3.41
C THR A 113 3.82 12.72 -3.30
N ARG A 114 4.33 12.77 -2.07
CA ARG A 114 5.74 12.53 -1.75
C ARG A 114 5.84 11.52 -0.63
N ARG A 115 6.51 10.40 -0.88
CA ARG A 115 6.64 9.31 0.07
C ARG A 115 8.08 9.13 0.50
N GLY A 116 8.30 8.93 1.80
CA GLY A 116 9.60 8.53 2.32
C GLY A 116 10.03 7.17 1.73
N TRP A 117 11.33 7.00 1.57
CA TRP A 117 11.93 5.80 1.03
C TRP A 117 13.23 5.45 1.77
N LEU A 118 13.35 4.18 2.19
CA LEU A 118 14.55 3.63 2.83
C LEU A 118 15.55 3.06 1.83
N GLY A 119 15.09 2.45 0.74
CA GLY A 119 15.93 1.72 -0.20
C GLY A 119 16.30 0.34 0.31
N VAL A 120 15.31 -0.47 0.68
CA VAL A 120 15.49 -1.86 1.13
C VAL A 120 14.45 -2.76 0.48
N ARG A 121 14.82 -4.03 0.25
CA ARG A 121 13.89 -5.12 0.00
C ARG A 121 13.70 -5.89 1.30
N ILE A 122 12.47 -6.20 1.63
CA ILE A 122 12.10 -6.77 2.92
C ILE A 122 11.13 -7.93 2.76
N GLN A 123 11.14 -8.82 3.74
CA GLN A 123 10.14 -9.88 3.93
C GLN A 123 9.75 -9.99 5.38
N ASP A 124 8.59 -10.61 5.66
CA ASP A 124 8.16 -10.87 7.03
C ASP A 124 9.08 -11.88 7.71
N VAL A 125 9.25 -11.71 9.01
CA VAL A 125 10.01 -12.64 9.85
C VAL A 125 9.10 -13.82 10.16
N SER A 126 9.47 -15.03 9.69
CA SER A 126 8.80 -16.28 10.08
C SER A 126 9.35 -16.81 11.41
N ASP A 127 8.62 -17.73 12.05
CA ASP A 127 9.05 -18.38 13.29
C ASP A 127 10.41 -19.07 13.12
N ASP A 128 10.61 -19.78 12.00
CA ASP A 128 11.87 -20.46 11.67
C ASP A 128 13.04 -19.47 11.55
N VAL A 129 12.79 -18.30 10.92
CA VAL A 129 13.79 -17.24 10.78
C VAL A 129 14.11 -16.63 12.15
N ALA A 130 13.10 -16.32 12.96
CA ALA A 130 13.29 -15.77 14.29
C ALA A 130 14.13 -16.70 15.17
N GLU A 131 13.83 -18.00 15.16
CA GLU A 131 14.60 -19.02 15.89
C GLU A 131 16.04 -19.10 15.40
N ALA A 132 16.24 -19.13 14.07
CA ALA A 132 17.58 -19.27 13.48
C ALA A 132 18.51 -18.10 13.81
N ILE A 133 17.97 -16.87 13.92
CA ILE A 133 18.76 -15.67 14.24
C ILE A 133 18.79 -15.34 15.73
N GLY A 134 18.03 -16.07 16.57
CA GLY A 134 17.94 -15.85 18.01
C GLY A 134 17.09 -14.64 18.39
N LEU A 135 16.06 -14.32 17.61
CA LEU A 135 15.09 -13.25 17.90
C LEU A 135 14.01 -13.79 18.84
N GLU A 136 13.75 -13.12 19.95
CA GLU A 136 12.80 -13.58 20.97
C GLU A 136 11.33 -13.57 20.53
N LYS A 137 11.00 -12.74 19.55
CA LYS A 137 9.63 -12.58 19.03
C LYS A 137 9.64 -12.59 17.52
N THR A 138 8.65 -13.24 16.94
CA THR A 138 8.38 -13.21 15.48
C THR A 138 7.76 -11.85 15.13
N ALA A 139 8.60 -10.82 15.02
CA ALA A 139 8.21 -9.45 14.68
C ALA A 139 9.35 -8.76 13.94
N GLY A 140 9.03 -7.71 13.19
CA GLY A 140 9.98 -6.93 12.43
C GLY A 140 9.92 -7.22 10.93
N ALA A 141 10.83 -6.60 10.21
CA ALA A 141 11.00 -6.78 8.77
C ALA A 141 12.44 -7.21 8.47
N LEU A 142 12.61 -8.43 7.93
CA LEU A 142 13.91 -8.94 7.51
C LEU A 142 14.33 -8.26 6.21
N VAL A 143 15.51 -7.67 6.21
CA VAL A 143 16.13 -7.06 5.03
C VAL A 143 16.76 -8.15 4.19
N THR A 144 16.22 -8.37 2.99
CA THR A 144 16.73 -9.37 2.04
C THR A 144 17.77 -8.77 1.09
N ASP A 145 17.66 -7.48 0.79
CA ASP A 145 18.59 -6.77 -0.10
C ASP A 145 18.61 -5.28 0.23
N VAL A 146 19.76 -4.63 0.00
CA VAL A 146 19.98 -3.21 0.24
C VAL A 146 20.59 -2.57 -1.02
N PRO A 147 19.75 -2.17 -1.99
CA PRO A 147 20.19 -1.41 -3.16
C PRO A 147 20.88 -0.10 -2.79
N ASP A 148 21.49 0.56 -3.79
CA ASP A 148 22.04 1.90 -3.60
C ASP A 148 20.95 2.87 -3.14
N GLY A 149 21.22 3.59 -2.04
CA GLY A 149 20.25 4.50 -1.46
C GLY A 149 20.43 4.73 0.04
N PRO A 150 19.44 5.37 0.67
CA PRO A 150 19.55 5.86 2.06
C PRO A 150 19.94 4.81 3.09
N ALA A 151 19.39 3.61 2.99
CA ALA A 151 19.69 2.52 3.93
C ALA A 151 21.13 2.03 3.78
N LYS A 152 21.63 1.89 2.55
CA LYS A 152 23.00 1.50 2.25
C LYS A 152 23.99 2.51 2.74
N ASP A 153 23.72 3.80 2.49
CA ASP A 153 24.56 4.90 2.95
C ASP A 153 24.67 4.96 4.47
N ALA A 154 23.63 4.55 5.18
CA ALA A 154 23.59 4.47 6.63
C ALA A 154 24.17 3.15 7.21
N GLY A 155 24.66 2.25 6.37
CA GLY A 155 25.29 0.99 6.78
C GLY A 155 24.32 -0.12 7.13
N MET A 156 23.10 -0.11 6.59
CA MET A 156 22.18 -1.25 6.65
C MET A 156 22.70 -2.38 5.78
N LEU A 157 22.49 -3.61 6.19
CA LEU A 157 22.98 -4.80 5.52
C LEU A 157 21.84 -5.80 5.28
N SER A 158 22.00 -6.62 4.25
CA SER A 158 21.16 -7.81 4.09
C SER A 158 21.34 -8.73 5.30
N GLY A 159 20.24 -9.30 5.80
CA GLY A 159 20.18 -10.08 7.04
C GLY A 159 19.85 -9.26 8.30
N ASP A 160 19.80 -7.93 8.23
CA ASP A 160 19.26 -7.12 9.33
C ASP A 160 17.76 -7.36 9.50
N VAL A 161 17.26 -7.35 10.74
CA VAL A 161 15.83 -7.28 11.01
C VAL A 161 15.50 -5.91 11.58
N ILE A 162 14.66 -5.14 10.87
CA ILE A 162 14.19 -3.83 11.33
C ILE A 162 13.14 -4.05 12.41
N LEU A 163 13.45 -3.65 13.64
CA LEU A 163 12.59 -3.81 14.82
C LEU A 163 11.82 -2.53 15.17
N SER A 164 12.40 -1.36 14.86
CA SER A 164 11.74 -0.07 15.14
C SER A 164 12.14 0.98 14.10
N PHE A 165 11.18 1.81 13.72
CA PHE A 165 11.36 2.93 12.81
C PHE A 165 10.84 4.21 13.46
N ASP A 166 11.73 5.17 13.69
CA ASP A 166 11.45 6.49 14.28
C ASP A 166 10.66 6.43 15.62
N GLY A 167 10.93 5.41 16.44
CA GLY A 167 10.29 5.20 17.73
C GLY A 167 8.98 4.41 17.68
N VAL A 168 8.57 3.93 16.49
CA VAL A 168 7.43 3.04 16.31
C VAL A 168 7.95 1.62 16.09
N ASP A 169 7.42 0.67 16.86
CA ASP A 169 7.77 -0.75 16.70
C ASP A 169 7.26 -1.28 15.35
N VAL A 170 8.06 -2.11 14.73
CA VAL A 170 7.75 -2.78 13.46
C VAL A 170 7.27 -4.19 13.75
N GLU A 171 6.00 -4.45 13.51
CA GLU A 171 5.42 -5.78 13.69
C GLU A 171 5.60 -6.65 12.45
N ASP A 172 5.43 -6.04 11.26
CA ASP A 172 5.51 -6.69 9.95
C ASP A 172 6.04 -5.74 8.87
N THR A 173 6.29 -6.29 7.69
CA THR A 173 6.75 -5.51 6.52
C THR A 173 5.77 -4.44 6.09
N ARG A 174 4.48 -4.73 6.18
CA ARG A 174 3.44 -3.80 5.77
C ARG A 174 3.38 -2.58 6.69
N GLY A 175 3.45 -2.79 8.00
CA GLY A 175 3.54 -1.72 9.00
C GLY A 175 4.75 -0.83 8.73
N LEU A 176 5.90 -1.42 8.42
CA LEU A 176 7.10 -0.67 8.04
C LEU A 176 6.89 0.15 6.77
N VAL A 177 6.41 -0.46 5.68
CA VAL A 177 6.17 0.25 4.39
C VAL A 177 5.25 1.45 4.59
N ARG A 178 4.16 1.26 5.35
CA ARG A 178 3.22 2.34 5.67
C ARG A 178 3.90 3.44 6.49
N THR A 179 4.65 3.10 7.53
CA THR A 179 5.29 4.08 8.43
C THR A 179 6.36 4.87 7.68
N VAL A 180 7.18 4.21 6.86
CA VAL A 180 8.19 4.84 6.01
C VAL A 180 7.55 5.74 4.96
N GLY A 181 6.55 5.24 4.22
CA GLY A 181 5.84 6.01 3.20
C GLY A 181 5.09 7.23 3.76
N ASN A 182 4.75 7.17 5.03
CA ASN A 182 4.12 8.27 5.76
C ASN A 182 5.11 9.28 6.34
N ALA A 183 6.39 8.98 6.38
CA ALA A 183 7.41 9.90 6.87
C ALA A 183 7.81 10.92 5.78
N ASP A 184 8.23 12.11 6.21
CA ASP A 184 8.63 13.18 5.29
C ASP A 184 9.93 12.85 4.57
N VAL A 185 9.99 13.15 3.28
CA VAL A 185 11.20 13.07 2.48
C VAL A 185 12.28 14.00 3.06
N GLY A 186 13.53 13.53 3.14
CA GLY A 186 14.65 14.26 3.72
C GLY A 186 14.69 14.23 5.25
N LYS A 187 13.70 13.66 5.94
CA LYS A 187 13.74 13.49 7.39
C LYS A 187 14.81 12.47 7.77
N THR A 188 15.63 12.80 8.75
CA THR A 188 16.56 11.85 9.39
C THR A 188 15.83 11.12 10.51
N VAL A 189 15.71 9.82 10.38
CA VAL A 189 15.01 8.93 11.32
C VAL A 189 15.97 7.99 12.03
N ARG A 190 15.58 7.46 13.18
CA ARG A 190 16.29 6.39 13.89
C ARG A 190 15.63 5.06 13.53
N VAL A 191 16.45 4.13 13.05
CA VAL A 191 16.03 2.76 12.74
C VAL A 191 16.80 1.81 13.64
N ILE A 192 16.09 0.99 14.41
CA ILE A 192 16.70 -0.03 15.24
C ILE A 192 16.65 -1.34 14.45
N VAL A 193 17.83 -1.91 14.22
CA VAL A 193 17.97 -3.20 13.57
C VAL A 193 18.54 -4.24 14.53
N PHE A 194 18.17 -5.48 14.34
CA PHE A 194 18.78 -6.65 14.96
C PHE A 194 19.74 -7.27 13.96
N ARG A 195 21.01 -7.39 14.37
CA ARG A 195 22.11 -7.91 13.55
C ARG A 195 23.01 -8.78 14.42
N GLU A 196 23.26 -10.02 14.03
CA GLU A 196 24.17 -10.94 14.72
C GLU A 196 23.94 -11.03 16.25
N GLY A 197 22.68 -11.16 16.66
CA GLY A 197 22.31 -11.30 18.07
C GLY A 197 22.31 -10.00 18.87
N LYS A 198 22.45 -8.83 18.24
CA LYS A 198 22.53 -7.51 18.92
C LYS A 198 21.67 -6.48 18.21
N THR A 199 21.13 -5.57 18.98
CA THR A 199 20.44 -4.39 18.44
C THR A 199 21.43 -3.28 18.12
N GLN A 200 21.26 -2.64 16.96
CA GLN A 200 22.02 -1.48 16.52
C GLN A 200 21.06 -0.36 16.10
N THR A 201 21.49 0.89 16.27
CA THR A 201 20.70 2.04 15.85
C THR A 201 21.38 2.71 14.67
N LEU A 202 20.67 2.76 13.55
CA LEU A 202 21.08 3.47 12.35
C LEU A 202 20.34 4.81 12.26
N LYS A 203 21.03 5.83 11.75
CA LYS A 203 20.42 7.13 11.42
C LYS A 203 20.33 7.21 9.91
N ILE A 204 19.13 7.28 9.37
CA ILE A 204 18.85 7.23 7.94
C ILE A 204 18.12 8.48 7.53
N THR A 205 18.61 9.19 6.53
CA THR A 205 17.91 10.32 5.92
C THR A 205 17.10 9.79 4.75
N LEU A 206 15.76 9.87 4.85
CA LEU A 206 14.85 9.28 3.89
C LEU A 206 14.97 9.92 2.51
N GLY A 207 15.05 9.09 1.49
CA GLY A 207 14.90 9.49 0.11
C GLY A 207 13.44 9.71 -0.27
N ARG A 208 13.21 10.07 -1.53
CA ARG A 208 11.89 10.14 -2.14
C ARG A 208 11.65 8.86 -2.96
N ARG A 209 10.53 8.20 -2.72
CA ARG A 209 10.22 6.95 -3.39
C ARG A 209 10.02 7.12 -4.90
N GLU A 210 9.32 8.17 -5.29
CA GLU A 210 9.03 8.47 -6.69
C GLU A 210 10.31 8.71 -7.50
N ASP A 211 11.36 9.29 -6.90
CA ASP A 211 12.66 9.48 -7.54
C ASP A 211 13.41 8.14 -7.70
N ALA A 212 13.26 7.24 -6.73
CA ALA A 212 13.85 5.90 -6.80
C ALA A 212 13.19 5.07 -7.89
N GLU A 213 11.85 5.09 -7.97
CA GLU A 213 11.08 4.37 -9.01
C GLU A 213 11.35 4.92 -10.41
N SER A 214 11.61 6.24 -10.55
CA SER A 214 11.97 6.84 -11.85
C SER A 214 13.42 6.56 -12.26
N ASN A 215 14.32 6.30 -11.29
CA ASN A 215 15.71 5.92 -11.53
C ASN A 215 15.90 4.41 -11.69
N GLU A 216 15.00 3.60 -11.16
CA GLU A 216 14.79 2.24 -11.63
C GLU A 216 14.06 2.35 -12.98
N ALA A 217 14.76 2.88 -14.01
CA ALA A 217 14.33 2.72 -15.39
C ALA A 217 13.99 1.25 -15.59
N PRO A 218 12.98 0.89 -16.40
CA PRO A 218 12.78 -0.48 -16.76
C PRO A 218 14.16 -1.00 -17.19
N MET A 219 14.67 -2.02 -16.50
CA MET A 219 15.77 -2.81 -17.04
C MET A 219 15.32 -3.14 -18.44
N ASP A 220 16.04 -2.58 -19.38
CA ASP A 220 15.82 -2.63 -20.79
C ASP A 220 15.09 -3.90 -21.20
N ALA A 221 13.84 -3.73 -21.60
CA ALA A 221 13.30 -4.50 -22.67
C ALA A 221 13.96 -4.02 -23.98
N ASP A 222 15.30 -4.00 -24.01
CA ASP A 222 16.04 -3.81 -25.25
C ASP A 222 17.42 -4.45 -25.14
N THR A 223 17.41 -5.75 -25.06
CA THR A 223 18.33 -6.65 -25.74
C THR A 223 17.46 -7.71 -26.37
N SER A 224 16.87 -7.36 -27.48
CA SER A 224 16.47 -8.32 -28.48
C SER A 224 17.74 -9.02 -29.01
N GLU A 225 18.21 -10.02 -28.28
CA GLU A 225 18.85 -11.16 -28.92
C GLU A 225 17.69 -11.98 -29.51
N GLU A 226 17.69 -12.09 -30.82
CA GLU A 226 16.93 -13.07 -31.59
C GLU A 226 17.09 -14.45 -30.95
N GLY A 227 15.98 -15.04 -30.45
CA GLY A 227 15.94 -16.44 -30.07
C GLY A 227 15.42 -16.71 -28.67
N ASP A 228 14.16 -16.86 -28.57
CA ASP A 228 13.31 -17.75 -27.79
C ASP A 228 12.04 -16.99 -27.35
N VAL A 229 11.00 -17.21 -28.16
CA VAL A 229 9.62 -16.85 -27.76
C VAL A 229 9.30 -17.69 -26.53
N GLN A 230 9.32 -17.10 -25.34
CA GLN A 230 8.91 -17.81 -24.12
C GLN A 230 7.40 -18.03 -24.18
N GLU A 231 7.02 -19.23 -24.53
CA GLU A 231 5.66 -19.71 -24.42
C GLU A 231 5.31 -19.86 -22.94
N MET A 232 4.19 -19.28 -22.53
CA MET A 232 3.66 -19.36 -21.18
C MET A 232 2.46 -20.29 -21.17
N GLU A 233 2.53 -21.39 -20.43
CA GLU A 233 1.42 -22.32 -20.26
C GLU A 233 0.53 -21.89 -19.09
N MET A 234 -0.73 -21.60 -19.36
CA MET A 234 -1.70 -21.22 -18.33
C MET A 234 -3.08 -21.81 -18.65
N LEU A 235 -3.63 -22.57 -17.73
CA LEU A 235 -4.96 -23.17 -17.85
C LEU A 235 -5.16 -24.09 -19.07
N GLY A 236 -4.10 -24.82 -19.50
CA GLY A 236 -4.12 -25.66 -20.69
C GLY A 236 -4.03 -24.88 -22.01
N LEU A 237 -3.63 -23.61 -21.95
CA LEU A 237 -3.37 -22.76 -23.10
C LEU A 237 -1.88 -22.42 -23.19
N LYS A 238 -1.28 -22.55 -24.35
CA LYS A 238 0.04 -21.97 -24.61
C LYS A 238 -0.13 -20.58 -25.18
N LEU A 239 0.46 -19.61 -24.52
CA LEU A 239 0.39 -18.20 -24.84
C LEU A 239 1.76 -17.68 -25.24
N ALA A 240 1.82 -16.93 -26.35
CA ALA A 240 3.02 -16.24 -26.78
C ALA A 240 2.74 -14.73 -26.98
N PRO A 241 3.73 -13.85 -26.79
CA PRO A 241 3.59 -12.45 -27.16
C PRO A 241 3.31 -12.30 -28.65
N LEU A 242 2.45 -11.34 -29.01
CA LEU A 242 2.16 -11.02 -30.40
C LEU A 242 3.38 -10.33 -31.03
N THR A 243 4.21 -11.12 -31.73
CA THR A 243 5.35 -10.61 -32.52
C THR A 243 4.90 -10.03 -33.87
N ASP A 244 5.78 -9.29 -34.51
CA ASP A 244 5.48 -8.71 -35.83
C ASP A 244 5.18 -9.79 -36.86
N ASP A 245 5.88 -10.93 -36.85
CA ASP A 245 5.65 -12.08 -37.71
C ASP A 245 4.26 -12.71 -37.48
N LEU A 246 3.86 -12.88 -36.22
CA LEU A 246 2.54 -13.40 -35.83
C LEU A 246 1.43 -12.41 -36.20
N ARG A 247 1.71 -11.10 -36.12
CA ARG A 247 0.76 -10.06 -36.52
C ARG A 247 0.50 -10.10 -38.05
N GLU A 248 1.55 -10.32 -38.83
CA GLU A 248 1.44 -10.46 -40.29
C GLU A 248 0.72 -11.77 -40.67
N GLN A 249 1.05 -12.89 -40.02
CA GLN A 249 0.39 -14.19 -40.23
C GLN A 249 -1.11 -14.18 -39.90
N LEU A 250 -1.49 -13.43 -38.87
CA LEU A 250 -2.88 -13.31 -38.41
C LEU A 250 -3.64 -12.15 -39.08
N GLU A 251 -3.02 -11.46 -40.07
CA GLU A 251 -3.59 -10.30 -40.76
C GLU A 251 -4.12 -9.22 -39.81
N LEU A 252 -3.43 -8.97 -38.68
CA LEU A 252 -3.79 -7.97 -37.70
C LEU A 252 -3.21 -6.59 -38.04
N GLY A 253 -3.92 -5.54 -37.64
CA GLY A 253 -3.44 -4.16 -37.82
C GLY A 253 -2.17 -3.87 -37.00
N THR A 254 -1.38 -2.88 -37.47
CA THR A 254 -0.11 -2.47 -36.84
C THR A 254 -0.26 -2.02 -35.38
N ASP A 255 -1.46 -1.65 -34.94
CA ASP A 255 -1.76 -1.20 -33.56
C ASP A 255 -2.22 -2.35 -32.64
N ALA A 256 -2.31 -3.60 -33.16
CA ALA A 256 -2.70 -4.74 -32.36
C ALA A 256 -1.56 -5.15 -31.41
N ASN A 257 -1.86 -5.23 -30.09
CA ASN A 257 -0.94 -5.68 -29.05
C ASN A 257 -1.65 -6.73 -28.18
N GLY A 258 -0.91 -7.72 -27.68
CA GLY A 258 -1.48 -8.71 -26.78
C GLY A 258 -0.72 -10.04 -26.77
N LEU A 259 -1.42 -11.09 -26.34
CA LEU A 259 -0.95 -12.47 -26.35
C LEU A 259 -1.74 -13.26 -27.39
N VAL A 260 -1.05 -14.18 -28.05
CA VAL A 260 -1.64 -15.13 -29.00
C VAL A 260 -1.69 -16.50 -28.34
N VAL A 261 -2.82 -17.20 -28.48
CA VAL A 261 -2.94 -18.60 -28.10
C VAL A 261 -2.32 -19.43 -29.21
N THR A 262 -1.21 -20.09 -28.96
CA THR A 262 -0.47 -20.89 -29.93
C THR A 262 -0.86 -22.37 -29.90
N ASP A 263 -1.39 -22.85 -28.78
CA ASP A 263 -1.84 -24.24 -28.61
C ASP A 263 -2.89 -24.34 -27.51
N VAL A 264 -3.74 -25.35 -27.56
CA VAL A 264 -4.76 -25.68 -26.57
C VAL A 264 -4.71 -27.16 -26.25
N ASP A 265 -4.37 -27.53 -25.02
CA ASP A 265 -4.44 -28.91 -24.57
C ASP A 265 -5.90 -29.40 -24.49
N GLU A 266 -6.24 -30.50 -25.15
CA GLU A 266 -7.56 -31.14 -25.11
C GLU A 266 -7.82 -31.92 -23.80
#